data_71a4c138839f2f9c042ad8aab15c4df3
#
_entry.id   71a4c138839f2f9c042ad8aab15c4df3
#
_cell.length_a   1.000
_cell.length_b   1.000
_cell.length_c   1.000
_cell.angle_alpha   90.00
_cell.angle_beta   90.00
_cell.angle_gamma   90.00
#
_symmetry.space_group_name_H-M   'P 1'
#
loop_
_entity.id
_entity.type
_entity.pdbx_description
1 polymer ?
#
loop_
_entity_poly.entity_id
_entity_poly.type
_entity_poly.pdbx_seq_one_letter_code
_entity_poly.pdbx_strand_id
1 'polypeptide(L)'
;MPLRDAAEAHREEALSRSRSAEAAKLEADEKAAQAERARLEAEDTAARASQERESAQEHLDMADEIDPDVDRSEAAEAARVDTER
;
A
#
# COMPACT_ATOMS: atom_id res chain seq x y z
N MET A 1 -20.39 -36.83 -40.77
CA MET A 1 -19.12 -36.72 -41.50
C MET A 1 -17.98 -36.32 -40.58
N PRO A 2 -16.85 -37.05 -40.59
CA PRO A 2 -15.77 -36.82 -39.65
C PRO A 2 -15.15 -35.41 -39.71
N LEU A 3 -15.06 -34.79 -40.88
CA LEU A 3 -14.47 -33.44 -41.02
C LEU A 3 -15.37 -32.34 -40.44
N ARG A 4 -16.70 -32.48 -40.60
CA ARG A 4 -17.66 -31.53 -40.06
C ARG A 4 -17.68 -31.61 -38.53
N ASP A 5 -17.67 -32.82 -37.97
CA ASP A 5 -17.63 -33.06 -36.53
C ASP A 5 -16.33 -32.52 -35.89
N ALA A 6 -15.22 -32.75 -36.59
CA ALA A 6 -13.94 -32.22 -36.16
C ALA A 6 -13.93 -30.67 -36.16
N ALA A 7 -14.51 -30.06 -37.18
CA ALA A 7 -14.62 -28.61 -37.27
C ALA A 7 -15.48 -28.03 -36.14
N GLU A 8 -16.61 -28.68 -35.84
CA GLU A 8 -17.49 -28.28 -34.75
C GLU A 8 -16.82 -28.39 -33.39
N ALA A 9 -16.10 -29.52 -33.19
CA ALA A 9 -15.35 -29.73 -31.95
C ALA A 9 -14.30 -28.64 -31.75
N HIS A 10 -13.59 -28.23 -32.78
CA HIS A 10 -12.61 -27.16 -32.73
C HIS A 10 -13.27 -25.79 -32.45
N ARG A 11 -14.44 -25.54 -33.01
CA ARG A 11 -15.19 -24.28 -32.72
C ARG A 11 -15.66 -24.24 -31.28
N GLU A 12 -16.15 -25.34 -30.75
CA GLU A 12 -16.55 -25.43 -29.33
C GLU A 12 -15.37 -25.23 -28.41
N GLU A 13 -14.24 -25.85 -28.72
CA GLU A 13 -13.00 -25.67 -27.96
C GLU A 13 -12.54 -24.20 -28.02
N ALA A 14 -12.61 -23.57 -29.17
CA ALA A 14 -12.25 -22.16 -29.33
C ALA A 14 -13.13 -21.26 -28.48
N LEU A 15 -14.45 -21.52 -28.44
CA LEU A 15 -15.37 -20.76 -27.60
C LEU A 15 -15.06 -20.95 -26.10
N SER A 16 -14.80 -22.19 -25.70
CA SER A 16 -14.43 -22.51 -24.32
C SER A 16 -13.16 -21.78 -23.89
N ARG A 17 -12.13 -21.82 -24.74
CA ARG A 17 -10.86 -21.14 -24.49
C ARG A 17 -11.00 -19.62 -24.45
N SER A 18 -11.84 -19.08 -25.36
CA SER A 18 -12.15 -17.66 -25.41
C SER A 18 -12.80 -17.17 -24.10
N ARG A 19 -13.76 -17.93 -23.60
CA ARG A 19 -14.43 -17.62 -22.33
C ARG A 19 -13.44 -17.67 -21.15
N SER A 20 -12.60 -18.69 -21.14
CA SER A 20 -11.54 -18.81 -20.12
C SER A 20 -10.56 -17.65 -20.18
N ALA A 21 -10.18 -17.25 -21.39
CA ALA A 21 -9.26 -16.11 -21.59
C ALA A 21 -9.88 -14.81 -21.10
N GLU A 22 -11.16 -14.58 -21.39
CA GLU A 22 -11.86 -13.38 -20.92
C GLU A 22 -12.01 -13.37 -19.40
N ALA A 23 -12.35 -14.50 -18.80
CA ALA A 23 -12.42 -14.61 -17.35
C ALA A 23 -11.05 -14.35 -16.69
N ALA A 24 -9.99 -14.89 -17.27
CA ALA A 24 -8.63 -14.65 -16.77
C ALA A 24 -8.22 -13.18 -16.91
N LYS A 25 -8.63 -12.53 -18.01
CA LYS A 25 -8.36 -11.11 -18.22
C LYS A 25 -9.07 -10.24 -17.19
N LEU A 26 -10.34 -10.52 -16.91
CA LEU A 26 -11.10 -9.81 -15.89
C LEU A 26 -10.45 -9.97 -14.51
N GLU A 27 -10.02 -11.18 -14.19
CA GLU A 27 -9.32 -11.45 -12.94
C GLU A 27 -8.01 -10.67 -12.85
N ALA A 28 -7.24 -10.63 -13.94
CA ALA A 28 -6.01 -9.86 -14.02
C ALA A 28 -6.26 -8.36 -13.83
N ASP A 29 -7.30 -7.83 -14.47
CA ASP A 29 -7.70 -6.42 -14.36
C ASP A 29 -8.11 -6.07 -12.92
N GLU A 30 -8.84 -6.95 -12.25
CA GLU A 30 -9.21 -6.78 -10.84
C GLU A 30 -8.00 -6.74 -9.93
N LYS A 31 -7.07 -7.67 -10.15
CA LYS A 31 -5.82 -7.72 -9.36
C LYS A 31 -4.97 -6.47 -9.58
N ALA A 32 -4.90 -6.00 -10.81
CA ALA A 32 -4.18 -4.77 -11.14
C ALA A 32 -4.81 -3.56 -10.45
N ALA A 33 -6.14 -3.47 -10.43
CA ALA A 33 -6.86 -2.40 -9.76
C ALA A 33 -6.65 -2.45 -8.23
N GLN A 34 -6.65 -3.63 -7.64
CA GLN A 34 -6.37 -3.82 -6.21
C GLN A 34 -4.94 -3.40 -5.87
N ALA A 35 -3.97 -3.79 -6.70
CA ALA A 35 -2.57 -3.40 -6.52
C ALA A 35 -2.39 -1.89 -6.60
N GLU A 36 -3.07 -1.23 -7.53
CA GLU A 36 -3.03 0.23 -7.67
C GLU A 36 -3.60 0.93 -6.44
N ARG A 37 -4.73 0.46 -5.93
CA ARG A 37 -5.32 1.00 -4.70
C ARG A 37 -4.38 0.83 -3.50
N ALA A 38 -3.76 -0.35 -3.39
CA ALA A 38 -2.79 -0.61 -2.32
C ALA A 38 -1.58 0.33 -2.41
N ARG A 39 -1.11 0.59 -3.63
CA ARG A 39 -0.01 1.52 -3.88
C ARG A 39 -0.37 2.95 -3.43
N LEU A 40 -1.56 3.41 -3.79
CA LEU A 40 -2.03 4.75 -3.42
C LEU A 40 -2.21 4.88 -1.89
N GLU A 41 -2.74 3.85 -1.26
CA GLU A 41 -2.86 3.81 0.21
C GLU A 41 -1.49 3.85 0.89
N ALA A 42 -0.52 3.13 0.34
CA ALA A 42 0.85 3.13 0.87
C ALA A 42 1.50 4.50 0.73
N GLU A 43 1.29 5.18 -0.40
CA GLU A 43 1.79 6.55 -0.61
C GLU A 43 1.16 7.53 0.38
N ASP A 44 -0.15 7.43 0.60
CA ASP A 44 -0.86 8.27 1.55
C ASP A 44 -0.36 8.06 2.98
N THR A 45 -0.19 6.81 3.37
CA THR A 45 0.35 6.46 4.69
C THR A 45 1.78 6.99 4.87
N ALA A 46 2.62 6.86 3.85
CA ALA A 46 3.99 7.39 3.88
C ALA A 46 4.01 8.92 4.00
N ALA A 47 3.11 9.60 3.30
CA ALA A 47 2.98 11.05 3.39
C ALA A 47 2.56 11.49 4.79
N ARG A 48 1.61 10.78 5.41
CA ARG A 48 1.20 11.06 6.79
C ARG A 48 2.34 10.84 7.77
N ALA A 49 3.11 9.78 7.61
CA ALA A 49 4.28 9.52 8.46
C ALA A 49 5.30 10.65 8.35
N SER A 50 5.54 11.15 7.14
CA SER A 50 6.46 12.27 6.91
C SER A 50 5.96 13.54 7.60
N GLN A 51 4.67 13.85 7.48
CA GLN A 51 4.06 15.01 8.13
C GLN A 51 4.14 14.92 9.65
N GLU A 52 3.90 13.75 10.21
CA GLU A 52 4.03 13.53 11.66
C GLU A 52 5.46 13.74 12.15
N ARG A 53 6.46 13.29 11.38
CA ARG A 53 7.87 13.52 11.71
C ARG A 53 8.23 14.99 11.67
N GLU A 54 7.76 15.70 10.64
CA GLU A 54 7.98 17.15 10.53
C GLU A 54 7.35 17.89 11.67
N SER A 55 6.11 17.55 12.04
CA SER A 55 5.41 18.13 13.17
C SER A 55 6.14 17.88 14.49
N ALA A 56 6.61 16.65 14.69
CA ALA A 56 7.39 16.31 15.86
C ALA A 56 8.69 17.12 15.94
N GLN A 57 9.38 17.28 14.82
CA GLN A 57 10.60 18.09 14.76
C GLN A 57 10.33 19.56 15.04
N GLU A 58 9.25 20.11 14.50
CA GLU A 58 8.85 21.48 14.78
C GLU A 58 8.57 21.73 16.27
N HIS A 59 7.91 20.77 16.92
CA HIS A 59 7.65 20.87 18.36
C HIS A 59 8.91 20.76 19.19
N LEU A 60 9.85 19.91 18.79
CA LEU A 60 11.16 19.83 19.43
C LEU A 60 11.95 21.13 19.31
N ASP A 61 11.92 21.72 18.11
CA ASP A 61 12.58 23.00 17.84
C ASP A 61 11.95 24.14 18.65
N MET A 62 10.62 24.16 18.78
CA MET A 62 9.92 25.13 19.62
C MET A 62 10.28 24.95 21.10
N ALA A 63 10.36 23.71 21.55
CA ALA A 63 10.77 23.43 22.94
C ALA A 63 12.18 23.92 23.23
N ASP A 64 13.10 23.71 22.29
CA ASP A 64 14.48 24.21 22.40
C ASP A 64 14.54 25.74 22.43
N GLU A 65 13.66 26.45 21.68
CA GLU A 65 13.58 27.90 21.70
C GLU A 65 13.00 28.45 23.00
N ILE A 66 11.98 27.78 23.55
CA ILE A 66 11.33 28.20 24.80
C ILE A 66 12.24 27.96 26.00
N ASP A 67 12.95 26.84 26.02
CA ASP A 67 13.84 26.45 27.13
C ASP A 67 15.16 25.91 26.59
N PRO A 68 16.05 26.80 26.11
CA PRO A 68 17.32 26.39 25.50
C PRO A 68 18.31 25.77 26.51
N ASP A 69 18.06 25.91 27.81
CA ASP A 69 18.91 25.37 28.87
C ASP A 69 18.64 23.90 29.19
N VAL A 70 17.53 23.34 28.61
CA VAL A 70 17.22 21.91 28.83
C VAL A 70 18.12 21.06 27.96
N ASP A 71 18.88 20.17 28.60
CA ASP A 71 19.69 19.17 27.93
C ASP A 71 18.79 18.10 27.34
N ARG A 72 19.01 17.76 26.08
CA ARG A 72 18.26 16.72 25.36
C ARG A 72 18.39 15.34 26.04
N SER A 73 19.55 15.09 26.69
CA SER A 73 19.75 13.87 27.46
C SER A 73 18.76 13.77 28.62
N GLU A 74 18.51 14.87 29.31
CA GLU A 74 17.55 14.94 30.42
C GLU A 74 16.13 14.73 29.92
N ALA A 75 15.76 15.32 28.81
CA ALA A 75 14.46 15.17 28.21
C ALA A 75 14.20 13.72 27.79
N ALA A 76 15.19 13.05 27.20
CA ALA A 76 15.12 11.64 26.81
C ALA A 76 14.98 10.73 28.03
N GLU A 77 15.69 11.04 29.13
CA GLU A 77 15.62 10.29 30.37
C GLU A 77 14.26 10.44 31.04
N ALA A 78 13.69 11.67 31.06
CA ALA A 78 12.37 11.94 31.58
C ALA A 78 11.29 11.18 30.79
N ALA A 79 11.41 11.10 29.48
CA ALA A 79 10.50 10.34 28.62
C ALA A 79 10.57 8.83 28.92
N ARG A 80 11.75 8.29 29.20
CA ARG A 80 11.90 6.89 29.59
C ARG A 80 11.25 6.58 30.94
N VAL A 81 11.40 7.48 31.90
CA VAL A 81 10.76 7.32 33.22
C VAL A 81 9.24 7.24 33.11
N ASP A 82 8.63 8.08 32.28
CA ASP A 82 7.19 8.06 32.02
C ASP A 82 6.76 6.74 31.36
N THR A 83 7.58 6.18 30.50
CA THR A 83 7.29 4.92 29.80
C THR A 83 7.39 3.72 30.75
N GLU A 84 8.25 3.77 31.76
CA GLU A 84 8.43 2.68 32.73
C GLU A 84 7.34 2.60 33.81
N ARG A 85 6.48 3.60 33.90
CA ARG A 85 5.33 3.63 34.81
C ARG A 85 4.10 3.02 34.15
#